data_18082fbe32ca783f43db4da40e74e89b
#
_entry.id   18082fbe32ca783f43db4da40e74e89b
#
_cell.length_a   1.000
_cell.length_b   1.000
_cell.length_c   1.000
_cell.angle_alpha   90.00
_cell.angle_beta   90.00
_cell.angle_gamma   90.00
#
_symmetry.space_group_name_H-M   'P 1'
#
loop_
_entity.id
_entity.type
_entity.pdbx_description
1 polymer ?
#
loop_
_entity_poly.entity_id
_entity_poly.type
_entity_poly.pdbx_seq_one_letter_code
_entity_poly.pdbx_strand_id
1 'polypeptide(L)'
;EVRGYVRSFPVIFQQARGSTLVDESGREYIDFFAGAGTLNYGHNDPDMQAALVDYITSDGIAHGLDMFTRAKQEFLTAYEDIILRPRGMDHKLMFTGPTGTNAVEAALKLARKVTGRSNVIAFTNGFHGMSLGALAATGNSGKRGGAGVELNGIHRAPYDGYFGADVDTAEMLEQMLDDPSGGIDAPAAIIVEPVQGEGGLNAASPEWLRKIQAIARKHGALFIID
;
A
#
# COMPACT_ATOMS: atom_id res chain seq x y z
N GLU A 1 8.15 14.87 -22.66
CA GLU A 1 7.90 14.03 -21.47
C GLU A 1 6.87 14.69 -20.56
N VAL A 2 5.89 13.91 -20.10
CA VAL A 2 4.96 14.35 -19.06
C VAL A 2 5.68 14.23 -17.71
N ARG A 3 5.88 15.39 -17.05
CA ARG A 3 6.65 15.46 -15.82
C ARG A 3 5.72 15.56 -14.61
N GLY A 4 5.59 14.45 -13.87
CA GLY A 4 4.92 14.45 -12.58
C GLY A 4 5.83 14.98 -11.47
N TYR A 5 6.43 14.10 -10.71
CA TYR A 5 7.29 14.41 -9.55
C TYR A 5 8.70 14.87 -9.93
N VAL A 6 9.17 14.62 -11.15
CA VAL A 6 10.55 14.88 -11.58
C VAL A 6 10.96 16.36 -11.48
N ARG A 7 10.01 17.28 -11.48
CA ARG A 7 10.29 18.72 -11.29
C ARG A 7 10.76 19.08 -9.87
N SER A 8 10.47 18.23 -8.90
CA SER A 8 10.95 18.42 -7.53
C SER A 8 12.45 18.15 -7.39
N PHE A 9 13.04 17.43 -8.35
CA PHE A 9 14.45 17.05 -8.39
C PHE A 9 15.05 17.47 -9.75
N PRO A 10 15.42 18.75 -9.93
CA PRO A 10 15.86 19.29 -11.23
C PRO A 10 17.28 18.88 -11.62
N VAL A 11 17.75 17.76 -11.13
CA VAL A 11 19.09 17.21 -11.33
C VAL A 11 18.99 15.90 -12.10
N ILE A 12 19.94 15.63 -12.98
CA ILE A 12 20.03 14.36 -13.70
C ILE A 12 20.99 13.44 -12.95
N PHE A 13 20.45 12.45 -12.26
CA PHE A 13 21.26 11.43 -11.57
C PHE A 13 21.69 10.35 -12.56
N GLN A 14 22.96 9.93 -12.49
CA GLN A 14 23.53 8.92 -13.38
C GLN A 14 23.98 7.64 -12.65
N GLN A 15 24.30 7.71 -11.38
CA GLN A 15 24.76 6.58 -10.58
C GLN A 15 24.15 6.62 -9.19
N ALA A 16 24.02 5.41 -8.60
CA ALA A 16 23.60 5.28 -7.21
C ALA A 16 24.24 4.04 -6.57
N ARG A 17 24.61 4.15 -5.28
CA ARG A 17 25.10 3.03 -4.48
C ARG A 17 24.79 3.23 -3.01
N GLY A 18 24.19 2.22 -2.37
CA GLY A 18 23.74 2.36 -0.98
C GLY A 18 22.79 3.55 -0.84
N SER A 19 23.14 4.52 -0.02
CA SER A 19 22.38 5.76 0.17
C SER A 19 22.93 6.97 -0.61
N THR A 20 23.85 6.76 -1.55
CA THR A 20 24.47 7.86 -2.31
C THR A 20 23.97 7.86 -3.74
N LEU A 21 23.55 9.05 -4.21
CA LEU A 21 23.24 9.35 -5.61
C LEU A 21 24.34 10.26 -6.16
N VAL A 22 24.69 10.08 -7.44
CA VAL A 22 25.68 10.92 -8.14
C VAL A 22 25.04 11.50 -9.39
N ASP A 23 25.14 12.81 -9.58
CA ASP A 23 24.63 13.49 -10.77
C ASP A 23 25.65 13.48 -11.93
N GLU A 24 25.22 13.98 -13.11
CA GLU A 24 26.07 14.05 -14.32
C GLU A 24 27.34 14.91 -14.14
N SER A 25 27.36 15.81 -13.16
CA SER A 25 28.53 16.63 -12.83
C SER A 25 29.49 15.94 -11.86
N GLY A 26 29.15 14.77 -11.35
CA GLY A 26 29.90 14.02 -10.34
C GLY A 26 29.63 14.48 -8.90
N ARG A 27 28.63 15.31 -8.66
CA ARG A 27 28.25 15.73 -7.32
C ARG A 27 27.47 14.64 -6.61
N GLU A 28 27.80 14.40 -5.35
CA GLU A 28 27.16 13.40 -4.50
C GLU A 28 26.00 14.01 -3.68
N TYR A 29 24.97 13.20 -3.50
CA TYR A 29 23.78 13.49 -2.68
C TYR A 29 23.44 12.29 -1.82
N ILE A 30 22.95 12.56 -0.61
CA ILE A 30 22.39 11.50 0.24
C ILE A 30 20.93 11.30 -0.15
N ASP A 31 20.57 10.07 -0.47
CA ASP A 31 19.20 9.70 -0.82
C ASP A 31 18.35 9.42 0.43
N PHE A 32 17.58 10.42 0.85
CA PHE A 32 16.53 10.26 1.86
C PHE A 32 15.17 9.92 1.26
N PHE A 33 15.05 9.93 -0.07
CA PHE A 33 13.80 9.57 -0.73
C PHE A 33 13.62 8.04 -0.80
N ALA A 34 14.71 7.32 -0.98
CA ALA A 34 14.79 5.85 -0.93
C ALA A 34 13.69 5.13 -1.72
N GLY A 35 13.32 5.67 -2.90
CA GLY A 35 12.25 5.14 -3.73
C GLY A 35 10.89 5.08 -3.01
N ALA A 36 10.60 6.05 -2.14
CA ALA A 36 9.41 6.08 -1.29
C ALA A 36 9.25 4.81 -0.42
N GLY A 37 10.36 4.32 0.15
CA GLY A 37 10.39 3.16 1.02
C GLY A 37 10.62 1.81 0.32
N THR A 38 10.84 1.80 -0.99
CA THR A 38 11.11 0.55 -1.74
C THR A 38 12.57 0.13 -1.71
N LEU A 39 13.50 1.03 -1.43
CA LEU A 39 14.94 0.80 -1.43
C LEU A 39 15.51 0.60 0.00
N ASN A 40 14.89 -0.25 0.80
CA ASN A 40 15.30 -0.49 2.18
C ASN A 40 16.71 -1.07 2.34
N TYR A 41 17.24 -1.71 1.30
CA TYR A 41 18.61 -2.22 1.25
C TYR A 41 19.59 -1.27 0.53
N GLY A 42 19.10 -0.10 0.11
CA GLY A 42 19.86 0.87 -0.68
C GLY A 42 19.91 0.53 -2.17
N HIS A 43 20.58 1.42 -2.90
CA HIS A 43 20.80 1.23 -4.34
C HIS A 43 21.93 0.20 -4.59
N ASN A 44 21.71 -0.69 -5.53
CA ASN A 44 22.73 -1.61 -6.06
C ASN A 44 23.49 -2.36 -4.95
N ASP A 45 22.75 -2.97 -4.03
CA ASP A 45 23.36 -3.90 -3.08
C ASP A 45 24.14 -4.99 -3.83
N PRO A 46 25.42 -5.25 -3.46
CA PRO A 46 26.28 -6.12 -4.25
C PRO A 46 25.76 -7.56 -4.38
N ASP A 47 25.19 -8.12 -3.32
CA ASP A 47 24.70 -9.50 -3.32
C ASP A 47 23.42 -9.63 -4.16
N MET A 48 22.51 -8.66 -4.04
CA MET A 48 21.30 -8.61 -4.87
C MET A 48 21.63 -8.38 -6.34
N GLN A 49 22.60 -7.52 -6.63
CA GLN A 49 23.08 -7.26 -8.00
C GLN A 49 23.69 -8.51 -8.61
N ALA A 50 24.56 -9.21 -7.87
CA ALA A 50 25.20 -10.44 -8.35
C ALA A 50 24.15 -11.53 -8.67
N ALA A 51 23.18 -11.72 -7.80
CA ALA A 51 22.09 -12.69 -8.00
C ALA A 51 21.25 -12.36 -9.25
N LEU A 52 20.96 -11.08 -9.49
CA LEU A 52 20.21 -10.65 -10.68
C LEU A 52 21.02 -10.87 -11.97
N VAL A 53 22.31 -10.52 -11.97
CA VAL A 53 23.21 -10.72 -13.12
C VAL A 53 23.35 -12.20 -13.44
N ASP A 54 23.54 -13.06 -12.43
CA ASP A 54 23.61 -14.51 -12.59
C ASP A 54 22.33 -15.08 -13.20
N TYR A 55 21.18 -14.66 -12.72
CA TYR A 55 19.88 -15.08 -13.27
C TYR A 55 19.73 -14.71 -14.75
N ILE A 56 20.11 -13.49 -15.12
CA ILE A 56 20.01 -13.01 -16.51
C ILE A 56 20.99 -13.77 -17.42
N THR A 57 22.24 -13.97 -16.97
CA THR A 57 23.29 -14.62 -17.77
C THR A 57 23.12 -16.12 -17.88
N SER A 58 22.34 -16.74 -16.99
CA SER A 58 21.95 -18.16 -17.05
C SER A 58 20.66 -18.44 -17.85
N ASP A 59 20.24 -17.51 -18.71
CA ASP A 59 19.02 -17.63 -19.51
C ASP A 59 17.75 -17.80 -18.67
N GLY A 60 17.69 -17.17 -17.50
CA GLY A 60 16.53 -17.17 -16.63
C GLY A 60 15.29 -16.64 -17.34
N ILE A 61 14.12 -17.20 -17.00
CA ILE A 61 12.83 -16.81 -17.62
C ILE A 61 12.51 -15.36 -17.28
N ALA A 62 12.63 -14.47 -18.27
CA ALA A 62 12.42 -13.03 -18.10
C ALA A 62 10.94 -12.65 -17.90
N HIS A 63 10.01 -13.43 -18.47
CA HIS A 63 8.57 -13.18 -18.34
C HIS A 63 7.79 -14.50 -18.32
N GLY A 64 7.33 -14.87 -17.13
CA GLY A 64 6.61 -16.12 -16.91
C GLY A 64 5.12 -16.06 -17.25
N LEU A 65 4.49 -14.87 -17.29
CA LEU A 65 3.05 -14.68 -17.38
C LEU A 65 2.32 -15.59 -16.37
N ASP A 66 1.49 -16.51 -16.86
CA ASP A 66 0.76 -17.46 -16.01
C ASP A 66 1.57 -18.73 -15.67
N MET A 67 2.76 -18.86 -16.23
CA MET A 67 3.60 -20.03 -15.99
C MET A 67 4.21 -20.02 -14.58
N PHE A 68 4.36 -21.21 -14.02
CA PHE A 68 5.06 -21.44 -12.77
C PHE A 68 6.56 -21.65 -13.06
N THR A 69 7.40 -20.74 -12.61
CA THR A 69 8.84 -20.78 -12.83
C THR A 69 9.58 -21.22 -11.57
N ARG A 70 10.81 -21.71 -11.72
CA ARG A 70 11.66 -22.08 -10.58
C ARG A 70 11.92 -20.90 -9.65
N ALA A 71 12.27 -19.73 -10.19
CA ALA A 71 12.49 -18.54 -9.40
C ALA A 71 11.25 -18.13 -8.59
N LYS A 72 10.05 -18.25 -9.18
CA LYS A 72 8.78 -18.01 -8.48
C LYS A 72 8.56 -19.03 -7.36
N GLN A 73 8.87 -20.31 -7.60
CA GLN A 73 8.78 -21.36 -6.58
C GLN A 73 9.71 -21.08 -5.41
N GLU A 74 10.97 -20.77 -5.69
CA GLU A 74 11.98 -20.46 -4.68
C GLU A 74 11.57 -19.25 -3.83
N PHE A 75 11.08 -18.19 -4.48
CA PHE A 75 10.56 -17.02 -3.77
C PHE A 75 9.38 -17.36 -2.85
N LEU A 76 8.39 -18.11 -3.36
CA LEU A 76 7.20 -18.50 -2.56
C LEU A 76 7.60 -19.34 -1.35
N THR A 77 8.51 -20.31 -1.54
CA THR A 77 9.03 -21.16 -0.45
C THR A 77 9.78 -20.31 0.59
N ALA A 78 10.68 -19.44 0.15
CA ALA A 78 11.43 -18.56 1.04
C ALA A 78 10.50 -17.62 1.83
N TYR A 79 9.49 -17.05 1.16
CA TYR A 79 8.53 -16.16 1.80
C TYR A 79 7.68 -16.91 2.83
N GLU A 80 7.23 -18.13 2.51
CA GLU A 80 6.51 -18.99 3.46
C GLU A 80 7.35 -19.31 4.68
N ASP A 81 8.60 -19.74 4.48
CA ASP A 81 9.48 -20.20 5.55
C ASP A 81 9.96 -19.05 6.46
N ILE A 82 10.23 -17.88 5.88
CA ILE A 82 10.85 -16.75 6.60
C ILE A 82 9.77 -15.80 7.17
N ILE A 83 8.68 -15.60 6.45
CA ILE A 83 7.68 -14.60 6.81
C ILE A 83 6.41 -15.21 7.42
N LEU A 84 5.77 -16.14 6.71
CA LEU A 84 4.43 -16.61 7.10
C LEU A 84 4.49 -17.62 8.25
N ARG A 85 5.27 -18.69 8.10
CA ARG A 85 5.33 -19.80 9.06
C ARG A 85 5.77 -19.38 10.46
N PRO A 86 6.81 -18.56 10.65
CA PRO A 86 7.21 -18.09 11.98
C PRO A 86 6.17 -17.23 12.69
N ARG A 87 5.22 -16.65 11.91
CA ARG A 87 4.13 -15.81 12.45
C ARG A 87 2.79 -16.56 12.55
N GLY A 88 2.76 -17.84 12.23
CA GLY A 88 1.53 -18.64 12.22
C GLY A 88 0.50 -18.14 11.21
N MET A 89 0.95 -17.54 10.11
CA MET A 89 0.09 -16.97 9.08
C MET A 89 -0.18 -17.99 7.98
N ASP A 90 -1.44 -18.40 7.80
CA ASP A 90 -1.92 -19.20 6.66
C ASP A 90 -2.44 -18.27 5.55
N HIS A 91 -1.54 -17.52 4.93
CA HIS A 91 -1.85 -16.57 3.87
C HIS A 91 -1.35 -17.07 2.53
N LYS A 92 -1.95 -16.58 1.46
CA LYS A 92 -1.54 -16.85 0.09
C LYS A 92 -1.01 -15.56 -0.55
N LEU A 93 0.03 -15.70 -1.37
CA LEU A 93 0.58 -14.58 -2.11
C LEU A 93 -0.16 -14.42 -3.44
N MET A 94 -0.48 -13.16 -3.75
CA MET A 94 -1.03 -12.77 -5.05
C MET A 94 -0.08 -11.75 -5.70
N PHE A 95 0.39 -12.06 -6.90
CA PHE A 95 1.19 -11.13 -7.70
C PHE A 95 0.23 -10.27 -8.53
N THR A 96 0.12 -9.01 -8.20
CA THR A 96 -0.91 -8.10 -8.73
C THR A 96 -0.40 -7.13 -9.80
N GLY A 97 0.90 -7.04 -9.95
CA GLY A 97 1.57 -6.08 -10.81
C GLY A 97 2.62 -5.25 -10.06
N PRO A 98 3.34 -4.35 -10.76
CA PRO A 98 4.60 -3.79 -10.25
C PRO A 98 4.43 -2.59 -9.30
N THR A 99 3.20 -2.19 -8.94
CA THR A 99 2.97 -1.01 -8.09
C THR A 99 2.04 -1.31 -6.91
N GLY A 100 2.16 -0.54 -5.82
CA GLY A 100 1.27 -0.65 -4.67
C GLY A 100 -0.20 -0.42 -5.03
N THR A 101 -0.49 0.50 -5.95
CA THR A 101 -1.87 0.72 -6.40
C THR A 101 -2.49 -0.53 -7.02
N ASN A 102 -1.72 -1.39 -7.70
CA ASN A 102 -2.22 -2.66 -8.23
C ASN A 102 -2.64 -3.62 -7.10
N ALA A 103 -1.88 -3.65 -6.00
CA ALA A 103 -2.21 -4.46 -4.83
C ALA A 103 -3.50 -3.96 -4.17
N VAL A 104 -3.64 -2.66 -3.99
CA VAL A 104 -4.87 -2.05 -3.45
C VAL A 104 -6.09 -2.35 -4.33
N GLU A 105 -5.99 -2.16 -5.64
CA GLU A 105 -7.09 -2.48 -6.58
C GLU A 105 -7.51 -3.95 -6.50
N ALA A 106 -6.53 -4.86 -6.41
CA ALA A 106 -6.80 -6.28 -6.27
C ALA A 106 -7.49 -6.60 -4.92
N ALA A 107 -7.03 -5.98 -3.83
CA ALA A 107 -7.62 -6.15 -2.50
C ALA A 107 -9.07 -5.63 -2.45
N LEU A 108 -9.34 -4.44 -2.99
CA LEU A 108 -10.68 -3.86 -3.06
C LEU A 108 -11.62 -4.73 -3.91
N LYS A 109 -11.13 -5.20 -5.06
CA LYS A 109 -11.90 -6.09 -5.94
C LYS A 109 -12.20 -7.43 -5.27
N LEU A 110 -11.20 -8.01 -4.59
CA LEU A 110 -11.37 -9.25 -3.85
C LEU A 110 -12.40 -9.09 -2.72
N ALA A 111 -12.30 -8.01 -1.94
CA ALA A 111 -13.22 -7.73 -0.84
C ALA A 111 -14.67 -7.63 -1.33
N ARG A 112 -14.90 -6.88 -2.40
CA ARG A 112 -16.23 -6.74 -3.01
C ARG A 112 -16.75 -8.07 -3.53
N LYS A 113 -15.90 -8.89 -4.17
CA LYS A 113 -16.27 -10.20 -4.70
C LYS A 113 -16.67 -11.17 -3.58
N VAL A 114 -15.91 -11.22 -2.49
CA VAL A 114 -16.12 -12.17 -1.39
C VAL A 114 -17.36 -11.80 -0.58
N THR A 115 -17.59 -10.51 -0.34
CA THR A 115 -18.69 -10.04 0.52
C THR A 115 -19.99 -9.79 -0.24
N GLY A 116 -19.93 -9.60 -1.55
CA GLY A 116 -21.08 -9.14 -2.36
C GLY A 116 -21.45 -7.67 -2.10
N ARG A 117 -20.60 -6.90 -1.40
CA ARG A 117 -20.84 -5.50 -1.02
C ARG A 117 -19.94 -4.59 -1.85
N SER A 118 -20.31 -3.32 -2.02
CA SER A 118 -19.54 -2.36 -2.83
C SER A 118 -18.77 -1.33 -2.00
N ASN A 119 -19.32 -0.93 -0.84
CA ASN A 119 -18.76 0.12 -0.01
C ASN A 119 -17.47 -0.35 0.70
N VAL A 120 -16.48 0.56 0.81
CA VAL A 120 -15.24 0.33 1.56
C VAL A 120 -15.00 1.54 2.45
N ILE A 121 -14.56 1.31 3.67
CA ILE A 121 -14.16 2.37 4.58
C ILE A 121 -12.67 2.62 4.42
N ALA A 122 -12.29 3.87 4.18
CA ALA A 122 -10.93 4.38 4.21
C ALA A 122 -10.84 5.55 5.20
N PHE A 123 -9.63 6.02 5.50
CA PHE A 123 -9.45 7.04 6.54
C PHE A 123 -8.98 8.37 5.98
N THR A 124 -9.21 9.45 6.76
CA THR A 124 -8.62 10.77 6.49
C THR A 124 -7.10 10.66 6.39
N ASN A 125 -6.48 11.48 5.55
CA ASN A 125 -5.04 11.50 5.23
C ASN A 125 -4.49 10.21 4.60
N GLY A 126 -5.30 9.16 4.39
CA GLY A 126 -4.85 7.92 3.75
C GLY A 126 -4.38 8.13 2.31
N PHE A 127 -3.35 7.38 1.91
CA PHE A 127 -2.89 7.33 0.52
C PHE A 127 -2.76 5.86 0.09
N HIS A 128 -3.57 5.45 -0.86
CA HIS A 128 -3.68 4.06 -1.30
C HIS A 128 -3.33 3.87 -2.78
N GLY A 129 -2.99 4.95 -3.49
CA GLY A 129 -2.59 4.92 -4.88
C GLY A 129 -3.33 5.91 -5.77
N MET A 130 -3.01 5.87 -7.05
CA MET A 130 -3.48 6.86 -8.06
C MET A 130 -4.36 6.26 -9.15
N SER A 131 -4.56 4.95 -9.23
CA SER A 131 -5.60 4.34 -10.07
C SER A 131 -6.99 4.55 -9.44
N LEU A 132 -8.06 4.52 -10.24
CA LEU A 132 -9.35 5.07 -9.84
C LEU A 132 -9.93 4.50 -8.53
N GLY A 133 -9.86 3.18 -8.31
CA GLY A 133 -10.35 2.58 -7.07
C GLY A 133 -9.47 2.94 -5.86
N ALA A 134 -8.16 2.87 -6.00
CA ALA A 134 -7.21 3.29 -4.98
C ALA A 134 -7.26 4.80 -4.73
N LEU A 135 -7.45 5.59 -5.79
CA LEU A 135 -7.62 7.03 -5.69
C LEU A 135 -8.91 7.42 -4.95
N ALA A 136 -9.98 6.66 -5.13
CA ALA A 136 -11.20 6.83 -4.34
C ALA A 136 -10.94 6.68 -2.84
N ALA A 137 -10.09 5.72 -2.44
CA ALA A 137 -9.68 5.51 -1.06
C ALA A 137 -8.67 6.55 -0.54
N THR A 138 -7.93 7.21 -1.43
CA THR A 138 -6.95 8.25 -1.11
C THR A 138 -7.62 9.54 -0.61
N GLY A 139 -7.11 10.10 0.50
CA GLY A 139 -7.71 11.26 1.18
C GLY A 139 -7.48 12.60 0.50
N ASN A 140 -6.34 12.79 -0.16
CA ASN A 140 -5.89 14.08 -0.70
C ASN A 140 -6.77 14.58 -1.86
N SER A 141 -7.43 15.73 -1.68
CA SER A 141 -8.37 16.32 -2.67
C SER A 141 -7.67 16.74 -3.95
N GLY A 142 -6.44 17.25 -3.87
CA GLY A 142 -5.66 17.65 -5.05
C GLY A 142 -5.34 16.46 -5.96
N LYS A 143 -5.01 15.31 -5.35
CA LYS A 143 -4.78 14.07 -6.12
C LYS A 143 -6.09 13.54 -6.72
N ARG A 144 -7.18 13.53 -5.95
CA ARG A 144 -8.50 13.07 -6.42
C ARG A 144 -9.11 13.97 -7.49
N GLY A 145 -8.83 15.26 -7.45
CA GLY A 145 -9.35 16.25 -8.44
C GLY A 145 -8.94 15.95 -9.89
N GLY A 146 -7.85 15.19 -10.10
CA GLY A 146 -7.39 14.78 -11.43
C GLY A 146 -8.06 13.52 -11.99
N ALA A 147 -9.03 12.92 -11.29
CA ALA A 147 -9.64 11.65 -11.71
C ALA A 147 -10.42 11.74 -13.02
N GLY A 148 -11.07 12.87 -13.29
CA GLY A 148 -11.91 13.08 -14.48
C GLY A 148 -13.22 12.28 -14.48
N VAL A 149 -13.47 11.50 -13.44
CA VAL A 149 -14.67 10.68 -13.22
C VAL A 149 -15.05 10.69 -11.74
N GLU A 150 -16.26 10.28 -11.44
CA GLU A 150 -16.68 10.09 -10.04
C GLU A 150 -15.89 8.99 -9.35
N LEU A 151 -15.50 9.25 -8.10
CA LEU A 151 -14.78 8.31 -7.23
C LEU A 151 -15.75 7.80 -6.17
N ASN A 152 -16.42 6.69 -6.48
CA ASN A 152 -17.50 6.12 -5.69
C ASN A 152 -17.09 4.88 -4.88
N GLY A 153 -17.98 4.43 -3.97
CA GLY A 153 -17.83 3.20 -3.22
C GLY A 153 -16.84 3.29 -2.06
N ILE A 154 -16.57 4.50 -1.57
CA ILE A 154 -15.72 4.74 -0.39
C ILE A 154 -16.46 5.64 0.60
N HIS A 155 -16.54 5.19 1.84
CA HIS A 155 -16.87 6.04 2.98
C HIS A 155 -15.57 6.42 3.70
N ARG A 156 -15.40 7.70 4.02
CA ARG A 156 -14.17 8.18 4.66
C ARG A 156 -14.43 8.49 6.14
N ALA A 157 -13.78 7.71 7.00
CA ALA A 157 -13.81 7.89 8.45
C ALA A 157 -12.57 8.69 8.93
N PRO A 158 -12.64 9.36 10.07
CA PRO A 158 -11.49 10.00 10.68
C PRO A 158 -10.48 8.94 11.18
N TYR A 159 -9.19 9.19 10.93
CA TYR A 159 -8.08 8.36 11.41
C TYR A 159 -7.84 8.58 12.90
N ASP A 160 -7.03 7.73 13.53
CA ASP A 160 -6.62 7.87 14.93
C ASP A 160 -6.02 9.25 15.20
N GLY A 161 -6.49 9.91 16.24
CA GLY A 161 -6.02 11.24 16.65
C GLY A 161 -6.40 12.40 15.70
N TYR A 162 -7.19 12.18 14.64
CA TYR A 162 -7.58 13.23 13.69
C TYR A 162 -8.28 14.43 14.32
N PHE A 163 -9.10 14.20 15.34
CA PHE A 163 -9.78 15.24 16.12
C PHE A 163 -9.12 15.55 17.47
N GLY A 164 -7.88 15.06 17.68
CA GLY A 164 -7.18 15.14 18.95
C GLY A 164 -7.23 13.83 19.74
N ALA A 165 -6.37 13.74 20.76
CA ALA A 165 -6.17 12.51 21.53
C ALA A 165 -7.39 12.08 22.37
N ASP A 166 -8.26 13.02 22.70
CA ASP A 166 -9.43 12.76 23.55
C ASP A 166 -10.64 12.22 22.77
N VAL A 167 -10.55 12.10 21.44
CA VAL A 167 -11.65 11.64 20.59
C VAL A 167 -11.37 10.23 20.08
N ASP A 168 -12.18 9.26 20.49
CA ASP A 168 -12.12 7.89 19.98
C ASP A 168 -12.84 7.78 18.62
N THR A 169 -12.06 7.91 17.55
CA THR A 169 -12.60 7.85 16.19
C THR A 169 -13.03 6.45 15.77
N ALA A 170 -12.52 5.39 16.43
CA ALA A 170 -12.98 4.03 16.19
C ALA A 170 -14.40 3.82 16.77
N GLU A 171 -14.65 4.34 17.97
CA GLU A 171 -15.98 4.29 18.58
C GLU A 171 -17.01 5.07 17.75
N MET A 172 -16.62 6.24 17.23
CA MET A 172 -17.50 7.00 16.32
C MET A 172 -17.88 6.19 15.08
N LEU A 173 -16.91 5.51 14.46
CA LEU A 173 -17.16 4.67 13.30
C LEU A 173 -18.08 3.50 13.66
N GLU A 174 -17.86 2.85 14.81
CA GLU A 174 -18.69 1.75 15.28
C GLU A 174 -20.14 2.17 15.49
N GLN A 175 -20.35 3.30 16.16
CA GLN A 175 -21.69 3.85 16.38
C GLN A 175 -22.42 4.13 15.07
N MET A 176 -21.73 4.69 14.07
CA MET A 176 -22.33 4.95 12.75
C MET A 176 -22.66 3.66 11.99
N LEU A 177 -21.87 2.59 12.17
CA LEU A 177 -22.14 1.29 11.53
C LEU A 177 -23.24 0.49 12.24
N ASP A 178 -23.39 0.67 13.55
CA ASP A 178 -24.44 0.01 14.36
C ASP A 178 -25.81 0.68 14.20
N ASP A 179 -25.83 1.97 13.88
CA ASP A 179 -27.06 2.73 13.67
C ASP A 179 -27.60 2.54 12.25
N PRO A 180 -28.81 1.96 12.06
CA PRO A 180 -29.42 1.85 10.74
C PRO A 180 -29.60 3.18 9.99
N SER A 181 -29.57 4.30 10.73
CA SER A 181 -29.64 5.66 10.20
C SER A 181 -28.29 6.39 10.19
N GLY A 182 -27.19 5.68 10.48
CA GLY A 182 -25.85 6.24 10.55
C GLY A 182 -25.24 6.62 9.19
N GLY A 183 -25.91 6.27 8.09
CA GLY A 183 -25.53 6.69 6.73
C GLY A 183 -24.36 5.92 6.13
N ILE A 184 -23.97 4.81 6.74
CA ILE A 184 -22.91 3.95 6.23
C ILE A 184 -23.47 2.57 5.88
N ASP A 185 -23.55 2.25 4.60
CA ASP A 185 -23.91 0.91 4.15
C ASP A 185 -22.86 -0.11 4.58
N ALA A 186 -23.30 -1.35 4.85
CA ALA A 186 -22.43 -2.44 5.28
C ALA A 186 -21.20 -2.58 4.37
N PRO A 187 -19.98 -2.39 4.90
CA PRO A 187 -18.78 -2.33 4.07
C PRO A 187 -18.31 -3.71 3.61
N ALA A 188 -17.70 -3.76 2.42
CA ALA A 188 -16.94 -4.91 1.95
C ALA A 188 -15.61 -5.05 2.69
N ALA A 189 -14.98 -3.91 2.99
CA ALA A 189 -13.71 -3.86 3.69
C ALA A 189 -13.53 -2.55 4.46
N ILE A 190 -12.60 -2.59 5.41
CA ILE A 190 -11.97 -1.42 6.01
C ILE A 190 -10.49 -1.48 5.63
N ILE A 191 -9.99 -0.45 4.91
CA ILE A 191 -8.59 -0.32 4.52
C ILE A 191 -7.89 0.74 5.37
N VAL A 192 -6.72 0.41 5.89
CA VAL A 192 -5.97 1.27 6.80
C VAL A 192 -4.46 1.14 6.61
N GLU A 193 -3.74 2.26 6.70
CA GLU A 193 -2.29 2.29 6.89
C GLU A 193 -2.01 2.31 8.41
N PRO A 194 -1.24 1.36 8.96
CA PRO A 194 -0.83 1.43 10.38
C PRO A 194 0.01 2.68 10.68
N VAL A 195 0.79 3.12 9.69
CA VAL A 195 1.49 4.39 9.67
C VAL A 195 1.24 5.06 8.34
N GLN A 196 0.53 6.17 8.34
CA GLN A 196 0.27 6.94 7.12
C GLN A 196 1.56 7.58 6.63
N GLY A 197 2.07 7.17 5.46
CA GLY A 197 3.29 7.72 4.88
C GLY A 197 3.06 9.11 4.27
N GLU A 198 2.42 9.17 3.14
CA GLU A 198 2.09 10.41 2.41
C GLU A 198 1.20 11.38 3.22
N GLY A 199 0.41 10.85 4.12
CA GLY A 199 -0.50 11.62 4.98
C GLY A 199 0.17 12.40 6.10
N GLY A 200 1.49 12.23 6.33
CA GLY A 200 2.27 13.00 7.28
C GLY A 200 2.93 12.19 8.40
N LEU A 201 3.20 10.90 8.19
CA LEU A 201 3.79 9.96 9.16
C LEU A 201 2.93 9.82 10.43
N ASN A 202 1.61 9.80 10.27
CA ASN A 202 0.70 9.59 11.39
C ASN A 202 0.66 8.10 11.75
N ALA A 203 1.13 7.74 12.93
CA ALA A 203 1.07 6.37 13.42
C ALA A 203 -0.21 6.16 14.23
N ALA A 204 -0.99 5.14 13.89
CA ALA A 204 -2.12 4.74 14.71
C ALA A 204 -1.66 4.00 15.96
N SER A 205 -2.38 4.18 17.05
CA SER A 205 -2.15 3.40 18.26
C SER A 205 -2.53 1.92 18.06
N PRO A 206 -1.82 0.99 18.68
CA PRO A 206 -2.16 -0.43 18.61
C PRO A 206 -3.59 -0.71 19.12
N GLU A 207 -4.06 0.04 20.07
CA GLU A 207 -5.39 -0.05 20.65
C GLU A 207 -6.46 0.30 19.61
N TRP A 208 -6.28 1.42 18.93
CA TRP A 208 -7.18 1.85 17.86
C TRP A 208 -7.22 0.85 16.70
N LEU A 209 -6.06 0.35 16.27
CA LEU A 209 -6.00 -0.68 15.20
C LEU A 209 -6.73 -1.96 15.57
N ARG A 210 -6.63 -2.41 16.84
CA ARG A 210 -7.37 -3.58 17.32
C ARG A 210 -8.89 -3.32 17.34
N LYS A 211 -9.32 -2.11 17.72
CA LYS A 211 -10.73 -1.71 17.64
C LYS A 211 -11.23 -1.74 16.21
N ILE A 212 -10.52 -1.14 15.26
CA ILE A 212 -10.88 -1.16 13.83
C ILE A 212 -10.97 -2.59 13.30
N GLN A 213 -10.01 -3.46 13.66
CA GLN A 213 -10.06 -4.87 13.27
C GLN A 213 -11.29 -5.58 13.87
N ALA A 214 -11.64 -5.31 15.12
CA ALA A 214 -12.82 -5.88 15.76
C ALA A 214 -14.12 -5.39 15.10
N ILE A 215 -14.21 -4.11 14.77
CA ILE A 215 -15.32 -3.50 14.02
C ILE A 215 -15.48 -4.18 12.65
N ALA A 216 -14.38 -4.34 11.91
CA ALA A 216 -14.43 -5.04 10.63
C ALA A 216 -15.02 -6.45 10.77
N ARG A 217 -14.56 -7.22 11.76
CA ARG A 217 -15.07 -8.57 12.05
C ARG A 217 -16.54 -8.58 12.42
N LYS A 218 -16.96 -7.66 13.33
CA LYS A 218 -18.35 -7.52 13.78
C LYS A 218 -19.31 -7.29 12.61
N HIS A 219 -18.92 -6.46 11.66
CA HIS A 219 -19.73 -6.11 10.49
C HIS A 219 -19.51 -7.03 9.27
N GLY A 220 -18.70 -8.08 9.41
CA GLY A 220 -18.40 -9.02 8.34
C GLY A 220 -17.65 -8.38 7.16
N ALA A 221 -16.88 -7.32 7.43
CA ALA A 221 -16.00 -6.66 6.47
C ALA A 221 -14.59 -7.28 6.50
N LEU A 222 -13.92 -7.28 5.35
CA LEU A 222 -12.51 -7.66 5.32
C LEU A 222 -11.64 -6.51 5.89
N PHE A 223 -10.61 -6.88 6.63
CA PHE A 223 -9.63 -5.92 7.15
C PHE A 223 -8.39 -5.92 6.25
N ILE A 224 -8.13 -4.78 5.61
CA ILE A 224 -7.01 -4.59 4.67
C ILE A 224 -6.00 -3.67 5.34
N ILE A 225 -4.77 -4.15 5.46
CA ILE A 225 -3.63 -3.37 5.94
C ILE A 225 -2.78 -3.02 4.72
N ASP A 226 -2.57 -1.72 4.47
CA ASP A 226 -1.79 -1.18 3.36
C ASP A 226 -0.41 -0.69 3.85
#